data_a36a7eb89ce68f8eb4795008100be44d
#
_entry.id   a36a7eb89ce68f8eb4795008100be44d
#
_cell.length_a   1.000
_cell.length_b   1.000
_cell.length_c   1.000
_cell.angle_alpha   90.00
_cell.angle_beta   90.00
_cell.angle_gamma   90.00
#
_symmetry.space_group_name_H-M   'P 1'
#
loop_
_entity.id
_entity.type
_entity.pdbx_description
1 polymer ?
#
loop_
_entity_poly.entity_id
_entity_poly.type
_entity_poly.pdbx_seq_one_letter_code
_entity_poly.pdbx_strand_id
1 'polypeptide(L)'
;FSATGMKPLMRVYTFFDKQNVSSLVVPTGGSLGGNLVTSANGAVSGVFQIPNPNTRGNVRFRTGERVFRLTTSATNTTNPEPESFAQATYSATGILNTVQETIIATRNADVVRTSVLDTRTTTDTSTRDEVTGWWDPLAQSIMPQAEGGEYLTKIDVFFSQKDESIPVTC
;
A
#
# COMPACT_ATOMS: atom_id res chain seq x y z
N PHE A 1 0.17 24.81 5.69
CA PHE A 1 0.79 24.63 7.00
C PHE A 1 1.21 25.98 7.60
N SER A 2 1.27 26.00 8.91
CA SER A 2 1.87 27.10 9.67
C SER A 2 2.54 26.56 10.92
N ALA A 3 3.65 27.18 11.32
CA ALA A 3 4.34 26.89 12.56
C ALA A 3 4.77 28.19 13.22
N THR A 4 4.79 28.20 14.54
CA THR A 4 5.21 29.32 15.38
C THR A 4 6.19 28.85 16.47
N GLY A 5 6.94 29.76 17.04
CA GLY A 5 7.91 29.44 18.08
C GLY A 5 9.19 28.77 17.59
N MET A 6 9.43 28.80 16.30
CA MET A 6 10.72 28.36 15.73
C MET A 6 11.79 29.44 15.93
N LYS A 7 13.05 29.07 15.79
CA LYS A 7 14.15 30.02 15.85
C LYS A 7 13.97 31.11 14.78
N PRO A 8 13.99 32.39 15.14
CA PRO A 8 13.74 33.48 14.20
C PRO A 8 14.81 33.60 13.12
N LEU A 9 14.42 34.12 11.95
CA LEU A 9 15.29 34.46 10.82
C LEU A 9 16.17 33.29 10.33
N MET A 10 15.67 32.07 10.52
CA MET A 10 16.37 30.85 10.10
C MET A 10 15.71 30.25 8.86
N ARG A 11 16.56 29.71 7.99
CA ARG A 11 16.07 28.90 6.87
C ARG A 11 15.51 27.58 7.39
N VAL A 12 14.36 27.19 6.87
CA VAL A 12 13.66 25.98 7.23
C VAL A 12 13.56 25.07 6.00
N TYR A 13 13.79 23.80 6.21
CA TYR A 13 13.63 22.74 5.23
C TYR A 13 12.40 21.93 5.58
N THR A 14 11.71 21.48 4.56
CA THR A 14 10.47 20.72 4.71
C THR A 14 10.69 19.26 4.32
N PHE A 15 10.21 18.39 5.17
CA PHE A 15 10.25 16.95 4.95
C PHE A 15 8.85 16.36 5.09
N PHE A 16 8.49 15.48 4.19
CA PHE A 16 7.26 14.71 4.25
C PHE A 16 7.61 13.24 4.07
N ASP A 17 7.17 12.40 5.01
CA ASP A 17 7.53 10.97 5.05
C ASP A 17 9.07 10.77 4.92
N LYS A 18 9.85 11.56 5.67
CA LYS A 18 11.33 11.61 5.66
C LYS A 18 11.98 12.09 4.37
N GLN A 19 11.22 12.35 3.32
CA GLN A 19 11.74 12.87 2.04
C GLN A 19 11.75 14.39 2.05
N ASN A 20 12.81 14.98 1.49
CA ASN A 20 12.89 16.43 1.33
C ASN A 20 11.90 16.89 0.26
N VAL A 21 10.97 17.74 0.66
CA VAL A 21 9.91 18.28 -0.21
C VAL A 21 9.99 19.79 -0.36
N SER A 22 11.11 20.40 -0.04
CA SER A 22 11.27 21.86 -0.08
C SER A 22 11.01 22.43 -1.47
N SER A 23 11.29 21.69 -2.54
CA SER A 23 10.98 22.09 -3.92
C SER A 23 9.49 22.06 -4.27
N LEU A 24 8.67 21.41 -3.44
CA LEU A 24 7.21 21.26 -3.63
C LEU A 24 6.41 22.17 -2.70
N VAL A 25 7.09 23.08 -2.03
CA VAL A 25 6.47 24.03 -1.10
C VAL A 25 6.44 25.42 -1.70
N VAL A 26 5.33 26.11 -1.51
CA VAL A 26 5.16 27.53 -1.80
C VAL A 26 5.14 28.28 -0.47
N PRO A 27 6.20 29.03 -0.12
CA PRO A 27 6.15 29.93 1.04
C PRO A 27 5.04 30.97 0.89
N THR A 28 4.46 31.42 1.99
CA THR A 28 3.48 32.51 1.95
C THR A 28 4.13 33.77 1.37
N GLY A 29 3.56 34.29 0.27
CA GLY A 29 4.10 35.42 -0.47
C GLY A 29 5.31 35.09 -1.38
N GLY A 30 5.64 33.82 -1.56
CA GLY A 30 6.73 33.36 -2.41
C GLY A 30 6.29 32.50 -3.60
N SER A 31 7.22 31.88 -4.28
CA SER A 31 7.01 30.97 -5.41
C SER A 31 7.31 29.53 -5.03
N LEU A 32 6.90 28.60 -5.88
CA LEU A 32 7.16 27.16 -5.69
C LEU A 32 8.66 26.90 -5.60
N GLY A 33 9.06 26.12 -4.57
CA GLY A 33 10.46 25.83 -4.28
C GLY A 33 11.26 27.00 -3.70
N GLY A 34 10.58 28.12 -3.37
CA GLY A 34 11.21 29.25 -2.73
C GLY A 34 11.76 28.96 -1.34
N ASN A 35 12.73 29.75 -0.91
CA ASN A 35 13.32 29.57 0.41
C ASN A 35 12.29 29.87 1.51
N LEU A 36 12.12 28.92 2.40
CA LEU A 36 11.28 29.07 3.57
C LEU A 36 12.14 29.64 4.71
N VAL A 37 11.79 30.82 5.19
CA VAL A 37 12.53 31.51 6.27
C VAL A 37 11.53 31.92 7.34
N THR A 38 11.90 31.69 8.59
CA THR A 38 11.09 32.11 9.75
C THR A 38 11.10 33.65 9.88
N SER A 39 9.97 34.21 10.29
CA SER A 39 9.86 35.62 10.61
C SER A 39 10.67 36.00 11.86
N ALA A 40 10.75 37.28 12.17
CA ALA A 40 11.36 37.79 13.40
C ALA A 40 10.69 37.21 14.68
N ASN A 41 9.44 36.78 14.58
CA ASN A 41 8.70 36.16 15.67
C ASN A 41 8.77 34.62 15.66
N GLY A 42 9.61 34.05 14.80
CA GLY A 42 9.73 32.58 14.68
C GLY A 42 8.53 31.91 14.04
N ALA A 43 7.73 32.64 13.27
CA ALA A 43 6.60 32.10 12.53
C ALA A 43 7.00 31.77 11.09
N VAL A 44 6.43 30.71 10.54
CA VAL A 44 6.59 30.32 9.14
C VAL A 44 5.30 29.69 8.63
N SER A 45 4.94 29.99 7.39
CA SER A 45 3.76 29.42 6.75
C SER A 45 3.96 29.21 5.25
N GLY A 46 3.18 28.33 4.69
CA GLY A 46 3.22 28.01 3.27
C GLY A 46 2.24 26.92 2.89
N VAL A 47 2.28 26.55 1.64
CA VAL A 47 1.47 25.47 1.08
C VAL A 47 2.40 24.37 0.57
N PHE A 48 2.22 23.16 1.05
CA PHE A 48 2.84 21.98 0.48
C PHE A 48 1.86 21.34 -0.51
N GLN A 49 2.28 21.24 -1.76
CA GLN A 49 1.49 20.64 -2.82
C GLN A 49 1.98 19.21 -3.07
N ILE A 50 1.14 18.23 -2.71
CA ILE A 50 1.44 16.84 -3.00
C ILE A 50 1.40 16.64 -4.52
N PRO A 51 2.47 16.16 -5.15
CA PRO A 51 2.51 16.00 -6.60
C PRO A 51 1.61 14.87 -7.08
N ASN A 52 1.10 14.99 -8.30
CA ASN A 52 0.30 13.93 -8.90
C ASN A 52 1.17 12.67 -9.11
N PRO A 53 0.82 11.52 -8.49
CA PRO A 53 1.62 10.30 -8.58
C PRO A 53 1.65 9.66 -9.96
N ASN A 54 0.72 10.03 -10.84
CA ASN A 54 0.63 9.49 -12.20
C ASN A 54 1.55 10.21 -13.19
N THR A 55 2.13 11.34 -12.79
CA THR A 55 3.09 12.06 -13.62
C THR A 55 4.48 11.44 -13.45
N ARG A 56 5.10 11.10 -14.58
CA ARG A 56 6.45 10.50 -14.58
C ARG A 56 7.47 11.43 -13.91
N GLY A 57 8.25 10.89 -12.99
CA GLY A 57 9.28 11.64 -12.25
C GLY A 57 8.79 12.26 -10.95
N ASN A 58 7.50 12.26 -10.68
CA ASN A 58 6.97 12.74 -9.41
C ASN A 58 7.19 11.75 -8.28
N VAL A 59 7.43 12.28 -7.10
CA VAL A 59 7.50 11.49 -5.87
C VAL A 59 6.12 10.96 -5.54
N ARG A 60 6.06 9.70 -5.12
CA ARG A 60 4.83 9.04 -4.69
C ARG A 60 4.85 8.87 -3.17
N PHE A 61 3.82 9.35 -2.52
CA PHE A 61 3.62 9.16 -1.09
C PHE A 61 2.52 8.12 -0.86
N ARG A 62 2.74 7.29 0.15
CA ARG A 62 1.73 6.31 0.56
C ARG A 62 0.59 7.00 1.31
N THR A 63 -0.60 6.46 1.23
CA THR A 63 -1.72 6.83 2.08
C THR A 63 -1.48 6.39 3.54
N GLY A 64 -2.31 6.83 4.45
CA GLY A 64 -2.17 6.61 5.88
C GLY A 64 -1.59 7.82 6.60
N GLU A 65 -1.05 7.61 7.76
CA GLU A 65 -0.44 8.67 8.57
C GLU A 65 0.98 8.93 8.13
N ARG A 66 1.28 10.20 7.84
CA ARG A 66 2.59 10.67 7.41
C ARG A 66 2.99 11.90 8.21
N VAL A 67 4.25 11.99 8.56
CA VAL A 67 4.77 13.13 9.31
C VAL A 67 5.25 14.19 8.32
N PHE A 68 4.67 15.39 8.45
CA PHE A 68 5.18 16.61 7.86
C PHE A 68 6.06 17.32 8.87
N ARG A 69 7.32 17.54 8.55
CA ARG A 69 8.30 18.13 9.46
C ARG A 69 8.94 19.36 8.83
N LEU A 70 9.03 20.40 9.62
CA LEU A 70 9.79 21.61 9.37
C LEU A 70 11.03 21.59 10.27
N THR A 71 12.21 21.80 9.73
CA THR A 71 13.45 21.77 10.51
C THR A 71 14.50 22.71 9.95
N THR A 72 15.36 23.22 10.81
CA THR A 72 16.54 23.99 10.42
C THR A 72 17.66 23.10 9.86
N SER A 73 17.57 21.78 10.04
CA SER A 73 18.51 20.82 9.47
C SER A 73 18.23 20.54 8.00
N ALA A 74 19.19 20.72 7.14
CA ALA A 74 19.06 20.44 5.70
C ALA A 74 18.97 18.93 5.38
N THR A 75 19.43 18.08 6.29
CA THR A 75 19.50 16.61 6.12
C THR A 75 18.47 15.85 6.95
N ASN A 76 17.55 16.54 7.60
CA ASN A 76 16.56 15.96 8.50
C ASN A 76 17.16 15.12 9.64
N THR A 77 18.37 15.43 10.05
CA THR A 77 19.01 14.75 11.17
C THR A 77 18.30 15.05 12.46
N THR A 78 18.24 14.04 13.32
CA THR A 78 17.70 14.14 14.68
C THR A 78 18.82 14.03 15.74
N ASN A 79 20.02 13.66 15.31
CA ASN A 79 21.21 13.60 16.16
C ASN A 79 22.43 14.13 15.36
N PRO A 80 23.03 15.27 15.68
CA PRO A 80 22.58 16.19 16.73
C PRO A 80 21.19 16.78 16.44
N GLU A 81 20.48 17.12 17.53
CA GLU A 81 19.14 17.70 17.42
C GLU A 81 19.21 19.05 16.68
N PRO A 82 18.29 19.31 15.73
CA PRO A 82 18.27 20.59 15.03
C PRO A 82 17.93 21.71 15.99
N GLU A 83 18.46 22.91 15.72
CA GLU A 83 18.21 24.09 16.56
C GLU A 83 16.72 24.41 16.73
N SER A 84 15.92 24.07 15.74
CA SER A 84 14.47 24.24 15.81
C SER A 84 13.79 23.32 14.81
N PHE A 85 12.68 22.73 15.25
CA PHE A 85 11.81 21.94 14.37
C PHE A 85 10.35 22.04 14.83
N ALA A 86 9.46 21.77 13.89
CA ALA A 86 8.03 21.58 14.14
C ALA A 86 7.57 20.40 13.29
N GLN A 87 6.64 19.62 13.81
CA GLN A 87 6.09 18.49 13.07
C GLN A 87 4.60 18.31 13.34
N ALA A 88 3.91 17.78 12.35
CA ALA A 88 2.50 17.43 12.45
C ALA A 88 2.24 16.15 11.64
N THR A 89 1.32 15.34 12.13
CA THR A 89 0.87 14.15 11.40
C THR A 89 -0.21 14.53 10.40
N TYR A 90 -0.01 14.13 9.17
CA TYR A 90 -0.98 14.23 8.10
C TYR A 90 -1.60 12.85 7.87
N SER A 91 -2.91 12.77 7.95
CA SER A 91 -3.66 11.54 7.70
C SER A 91 -4.35 11.61 6.34
N ALA A 92 -4.02 10.70 5.45
CA ALA A 92 -4.66 10.55 4.15
C ALA A 92 -5.38 9.21 4.08
N THR A 93 -6.70 9.25 3.95
CA THR A 93 -7.50 8.08 3.62
C THR A 93 -7.66 8.01 2.10
N GLY A 94 -7.11 6.98 1.48
CA GLY A 94 -7.35 6.69 0.08
C GLY A 94 -8.54 5.75 -0.06
N ILE A 95 -9.45 6.06 -0.97
CA ILE A 95 -10.38 5.07 -1.48
C ILE A 95 -9.62 4.30 -2.54
N LEU A 96 -9.30 3.05 -2.25
CA LEU A 96 -8.83 2.12 -3.27
C LEU A 96 -10.06 1.75 -4.11
N ASN A 97 -10.30 2.48 -5.19
CA ASN A 97 -11.17 1.99 -6.23
C ASN A 97 -10.43 0.84 -6.92
N THR A 98 -10.49 -0.34 -6.35
CA THR A 98 -10.26 -1.56 -7.09
C THR A 98 -11.42 -1.65 -8.08
N VAL A 99 -11.17 -1.22 -9.31
CA VAL A 99 -11.94 -1.72 -10.43
C VAL A 99 -11.57 -3.19 -10.47
N GLN A 100 -12.39 -3.99 -9.82
CA GLN A 100 -12.37 -5.41 -10.01
C GLN A 100 -12.88 -5.58 -11.44
N GLU A 101 -11.97 -5.62 -12.39
CA GLU A 101 -12.30 -6.16 -13.69
C GLU A 101 -12.66 -7.61 -13.42
N THR A 102 -13.95 -7.83 -13.25
CA THR A 102 -14.51 -9.17 -13.37
C THR A 102 -14.19 -9.53 -14.81
N ILE A 103 -13.08 -10.24 -15.03
CA ILE A 103 -12.84 -10.91 -16.28
C ILE A 103 -13.91 -11.99 -16.31
N ILE A 104 -15.09 -11.60 -16.79
CA ILE A 104 -16.05 -12.56 -17.29
C ILE A 104 -15.34 -13.10 -18.52
N ALA A 105 -14.62 -14.21 -18.35
CA ALA A 105 -14.16 -14.98 -19.46
C ALA A 105 -15.42 -15.44 -20.21
N THR A 106 -15.87 -14.64 -21.16
CA THR A 106 -16.86 -15.04 -22.15
C THR A 106 -16.20 -16.02 -23.13
N ARG A 107 -15.56 -17.05 -22.61
CA ARG A 107 -15.46 -18.27 -23.37
C ARG A 107 -16.86 -18.85 -23.26
N ASN A 108 -17.63 -18.71 -24.32
CA ASN A 108 -18.73 -19.63 -24.54
C ASN A 108 -18.13 -21.02 -24.31
N ALA A 109 -18.54 -21.65 -23.22
CA ALA A 109 -18.25 -23.04 -23.05
C ALA A 109 -18.90 -23.73 -24.24
N ASP A 110 -18.14 -24.08 -25.25
CA ASP A 110 -18.57 -24.98 -26.27
C ASP A 110 -18.77 -26.32 -25.61
N VAL A 111 -19.98 -26.47 -25.05
CA VAL A 111 -20.41 -27.76 -24.54
C VAL A 111 -20.70 -28.60 -25.79
N VAL A 112 -19.66 -29.20 -26.33
CA VAL A 112 -19.79 -30.27 -27.33
C VAL A 112 -20.44 -31.42 -26.56
N ARG A 113 -21.76 -31.46 -26.57
CA ARG A 113 -22.49 -32.66 -26.19
C ARG A 113 -22.27 -33.69 -27.31
N THR A 114 -21.20 -34.42 -27.16
CA THR A 114 -21.06 -35.67 -27.92
C THR A 114 -21.99 -36.67 -27.21
N SER A 115 -23.22 -36.78 -27.68
CA SER A 115 -24.08 -37.92 -27.31
C SER A 115 -23.49 -39.15 -27.96
N VAL A 116 -22.57 -39.80 -27.28
CA VAL A 116 -22.21 -41.17 -27.67
C VAL A 116 -23.36 -42.04 -27.15
N LEU A 117 -24.26 -42.38 -28.06
CA LEU A 117 -25.23 -43.47 -27.86
C LEU A 117 -24.43 -44.77 -27.93
N ASP A 118 -23.72 -45.11 -26.86
CA ASP A 118 -23.14 -46.43 -26.72
C ASP A 118 -24.16 -47.32 -26.01
N THR A 119 -24.95 -48.01 -26.83
CA THR A 119 -25.86 -49.05 -26.36
C THR A 119 -25.05 -50.33 -26.12
N ARG A 120 -24.18 -50.30 -25.13
CA ARG A 120 -23.46 -51.48 -24.70
C ARG A 120 -24.02 -51.96 -23.37
N THR A 121 -24.98 -52.87 -23.44
CA THR A 121 -25.46 -53.57 -22.27
C THR A 121 -24.38 -54.59 -21.84
N THR A 122 -23.44 -54.10 -21.03
CA THR A 122 -22.58 -54.98 -20.25
C THR A 122 -22.89 -54.73 -18.81
N THR A 123 -23.56 -55.66 -18.20
CA THR A 123 -23.73 -55.75 -16.75
C THR A 123 -22.38 -56.09 -16.14
N ASP A 124 -21.54 -55.10 -15.94
CA ASP A 124 -20.32 -55.27 -15.19
C ASP A 124 -20.47 -54.48 -13.91
N THR A 125 -20.74 -55.17 -12.84
CA THR A 125 -20.80 -54.64 -11.48
C THR A 125 -19.40 -54.45 -10.96
N SER A 126 -18.63 -53.53 -11.57
CA SER A 126 -17.43 -53.06 -10.93
C SER A 126 -17.77 -51.68 -10.32
N THR A 127 -17.97 -51.68 -9.03
CA THR A 127 -17.92 -50.49 -8.22
C THR A 127 -16.53 -49.91 -8.32
N ARG A 128 -16.34 -49.01 -9.32
CA ARG A 128 -15.16 -48.20 -9.40
C ARG A 128 -15.49 -46.95 -8.64
N ASP A 129 -15.00 -46.86 -7.42
CA ASP A 129 -14.95 -45.60 -6.70
C ASP A 129 -14.02 -44.67 -7.49
N GLU A 130 -14.59 -43.89 -8.42
CA GLU A 130 -13.90 -42.70 -8.94
C GLU A 130 -13.85 -41.69 -7.82
N VAL A 131 -12.74 -41.63 -7.14
CA VAL A 131 -12.40 -40.52 -6.28
C VAL A 131 -12.17 -39.31 -7.20
N THR A 132 -13.23 -38.59 -7.48
CA THR A 132 -13.15 -37.26 -8.07
C THR A 132 -12.50 -36.39 -7.00
N GLY A 133 -11.20 -36.21 -7.10
CA GLY A 133 -10.48 -35.30 -6.24
C GLY A 133 -10.95 -33.88 -6.52
N TRP A 134 -11.80 -33.36 -5.68
CA TRP A 134 -12.12 -31.94 -5.69
C TRP A 134 -10.87 -31.23 -5.16
N TRP A 135 -10.20 -30.52 -6.06
CA TRP A 135 -9.19 -29.57 -5.68
C TRP A 135 -9.90 -28.26 -5.34
N ASP A 136 -10.09 -28.02 -4.07
CA ASP A 136 -10.61 -26.76 -3.59
C ASP A 136 -9.42 -25.95 -3.06
N PRO A 137 -8.84 -25.06 -3.87
CA PRO A 137 -7.70 -24.27 -3.42
C PRO A 137 -8.19 -23.24 -2.40
N LEU A 138 -7.80 -23.44 -1.15
CA LEU A 138 -7.99 -22.44 -0.12
C LEU A 138 -6.95 -21.33 -0.32
N ALA A 139 -7.41 -20.14 -0.60
CA ALA A 139 -6.59 -18.97 -0.68
C ALA A 139 -7.02 -17.96 0.37
N GLN A 140 -6.09 -17.50 1.19
CA GLN A 140 -6.31 -16.45 2.15
C GLN A 140 -5.33 -15.30 1.89
N SER A 141 -5.85 -14.08 1.80
CA SER A 141 -5.02 -12.88 1.73
C SER A 141 -4.61 -12.46 3.13
N ILE A 142 -3.34 -12.16 3.30
CA ILE A 142 -2.78 -11.63 4.54
C ILE A 142 -2.42 -10.17 4.27
N MET A 143 -2.95 -9.27 5.07
CA MET A 143 -2.61 -7.85 4.99
C MET A 143 -1.61 -7.54 6.11
N PRO A 144 -0.35 -7.22 5.80
CA PRO A 144 0.60 -6.79 6.81
C PRO A 144 0.15 -5.46 7.42
N GLN A 145 0.20 -5.37 8.75
CA GLN A 145 -0.22 -4.18 9.49
C GLN A 145 0.92 -3.17 9.66
N ALA A 146 2.17 -3.62 9.51
CA ALA A 146 3.32 -2.74 9.66
C ALA A 146 3.59 -1.92 8.39
N GLU A 147 3.80 -0.62 8.57
CA GLU A 147 4.28 0.25 7.50
C GLU A 147 5.68 -0.20 7.06
N GLY A 148 5.81 -0.53 5.80
CA GLY A 148 7.07 -1.04 5.24
C GLY A 148 7.06 -2.52 4.90
N GLY A 149 5.96 -3.22 5.24
CA GLY A 149 5.80 -4.65 5.06
C GLY A 149 6.36 -5.46 6.23
N GLU A 150 6.02 -6.71 6.24
CA GLU A 150 6.45 -7.70 7.24
C GLU A 150 7.05 -8.90 6.53
N TYR A 151 8.03 -9.54 7.17
CA TYR A 151 8.55 -10.81 6.69
C TYR A 151 7.70 -11.93 7.27
N LEU A 152 7.06 -12.68 6.40
CA LEU A 152 6.35 -13.87 6.80
C LEU A 152 7.37 -14.99 7.09
N THR A 153 7.56 -15.29 8.36
CA THR A 153 8.53 -16.30 8.80
C THR A 153 7.93 -17.68 9.02
N LYS A 154 6.61 -17.73 9.26
CA LYS A 154 5.90 -18.98 9.55
C LYS A 154 4.42 -18.83 9.24
N ILE A 155 3.83 -19.86 8.68
CA ILE A 155 2.38 -20.03 8.53
C ILE A 155 2.00 -21.32 9.21
N ASP A 156 1.09 -21.26 10.17
CA ASP A 156 0.49 -22.43 10.79
C ASP A 156 -0.91 -22.63 10.19
N VAL A 157 -1.13 -23.78 9.58
CA VAL A 157 -2.42 -24.13 8.98
C VAL A 157 -3.10 -25.15 9.86
N PHE A 158 -4.32 -24.85 10.29
CA PHE A 158 -5.13 -25.72 11.15
C PHE A 158 -6.27 -26.33 10.34
N PHE A 159 -6.37 -27.64 10.38
CA PHE A 159 -7.46 -28.36 9.75
C PHE A 159 -8.42 -28.87 10.82
N SER A 160 -9.70 -28.63 10.64
CA SER A 160 -10.72 -29.19 11.55
C SER A 160 -10.89 -30.69 11.38
N GLN A 161 -10.57 -31.18 10.18
CA GLN A 161 -10.65 -32.61 9.84
C GLN A 161 -9.64 -32.92 8.74
N LYS A 162 -9.03 -34.08 8.81
CA LYS A 162 -8.09 -34.60 7.80
C LYS A 162 -8.47 -36.04 7.46
N ASP A 163 -8.43 -36.39 6.19
CA ASP A 163 -8.54 -37.76 5.74
C ASP A 163 -7.28 -38.54 6.13
N GLU A 164 -7.46 -39.80 6.54
CA GLU A 164 -6.35 -40.65 6.97
C GLU A 164 -5.45 -41.10 5.79
N SER A 165 -6.01 -41.17 4.60
CA SER A 165 -5.39 -41.73 3.41
C SER A 165 -4.83 -40.68 2.44
N ILE A 166 -5.32 -39.44 2.49
CA ILE A 166 -4.94 -38.37 1.57
C ILE A 166 -3.90 -37.46 2.22
N PRO A 167 -2.70 -37.35 1.66
CA PRO A 167 -1.70 -36.43 2.18
C PRO A 167 -2.12 -34.97 1.92
N VAL A 168 -1.88 -34.10 2.88
CA VAL A 168 -2.01 -32.65 2.71
C VAL A 168 -0.69 -32.13 2.16
N THR A 169 -0.72 -31.49 0.99
CA THR A 169 0.42 -30.80 0.38
C THR A 169 0.17 -29.30 0.43
N CYS A 170 1.10 -28.56 1.01
CA CYS A 170 1.08 -27.09 1.09
C CYS A 170 2.14 -26.48 0.16
#